data_5c3a89158c72e09c97f22210d05df9dd
#
_entry.id   5c3a89158c72e09c97f22210d05df9dd
#
_cell.length_a   1.000
_cell.length_b   1.000
_cell.length_c   1.000
_cell.angle_alpha   90.00
_cell.angle_beta   90.00
_cell.angle_gamma   90.00
#
_symmetry.space_group_name_H-M   'P 1'
#
loop_
_entity.id
_entity.type
_entity.pdbx_description
1 polymer ?
#
loop_
_entity_poly.entity_id
_entity_poly.type
_entity_poly.pdbx_seq_one_letter_code
_entity_poly.pdbx_strand_id
1 'polypeptide(L)'
;LQNSVYLAAAVLLRFAFGPAAARWGTKPVMLVGLASFVLGGILFPLCAEFWQMLLVRCVQAVGLASFWSSATATVSEAAPPQARGRWLGLYRLTTSASLLLGPLVAFGFVKAAGFAACFWMLAGCSAVALTCVGAMRLPRRRRERLRVKSPCVEGSLSLSGVVGMAVTGTFVAAMGYGLLFSFGGTFISAAGMTENEGWCFTLIGLGGLAANPVAGILCDRRDARRLFGVHGLLMGMGVALFAVAASSLPALVVSGLCIGYGYAGAMVCAQAMIARQVAEGRQATALALQQNAIDVGIASASALYGGVFSALGPSAAEPFLFQACFVTICGVVLVAVRSGSRDDSKGSSA
;
A
#
# COMPACT_ATOMS: atom_id res chain seq x y z
N LEU A 1 3.61 15.23 14.12
CA LEU A 1 3.34 14.39 15.28
C LEU A 1 2.06 13.55 15.10
N GLN A 2 0.89 14.14 14.74
CA GLN A 2 -0.38 13.40 14.57
C GLN A 2 -0.28 12.23 13.59
N ASN A 3 0.32 12.43 12.41
CA ASN A 3 0.48 11.37 11.40
C ASN A 3 1.46 10.30 11.87
N SER A 4 2.52 10.66 12.58
CA SER A 4 3.49 9.70 13.12
C SER A 4 2.86 8.79 14.18
N VAL A 5 2.06 9.35 15.09
CA VAL A 5 1.30 8.58 16.08
C VAL A 5 0.29 7.65 15.41
N TYR A 6 -0.45 8.15 14.42
CA TYR A 6 -1.41 7.37 13.65
C TYR A 6 -0.76 6.15 12.95
N LEU A 7 0.35 6.38 12.24
CA LEU A 7 1.06 5.30 11.52
C LEU A 7 1.71 4.32 12.49
N ALA A 8 2.36 4.79 13.56
CA ALA A 8 2.98 3.94 14.57
C ALA A 8 1.94 3.05 15.26
N ALA A 9 0.81 3.63 15.68
CA ALA A 9 -0.29 2.88 16.26
C ALA A 9 -0.86 1.83 15.28
N ALA A 10 -1.04 2.20 14.00
CA ALA A 10 -1.54 1.27 12.98
C ALA A 10 -0.59 0.10 12.74
N VAL A 11 0.73 0.34 12.67
CA VAL A 11 1.74 -0.71 12.54
C VAL A 11 1.69 -1.69 13.70
N LEU A 12 1.64 -1.19 14.93
CA LEU A 12 1.56 -2.04 16.12
C LEU A 12 0.25 -2.86 16.16
N LEU A 13 -0.88 -2.20 15.90
CA LEU A 13 -2.18 -2.86 15.91
C LEU A 13 -2.33 -3.94 14.83
N ARG A 14 -1.65 -3.82 13.67
CA ARG A 14 -1.71 -4.85 12.63
C ARG A 14 -1.14 -6.21 13.05
N PHE A 15 -0.16 -6.22 13.96
CA PHE A 15 0.32 -7.49 14.51
C PHE A 15 -0.79 -8.25 15.26
N ALA A 16 -1.78 -7.55 15.80
CA ALA A 16 -2.95 -8.16 16.42
C ALA A 16 -4.07 -8.47 15.40
N PHE A 17 -4.37 -7.54 14.48
CA PHE A 17 -5.49 -7.70 13.54
C PHE A 17 -5.22 -8.69 12.40
N GLY A 18 -3.98 -8.93 12.01
CA GLY A 18 -3.64 -9.95 11.03
C GLY A 18 -4.03 -11.36 11.52
N PRO A 19 -3.53 -11.81 12.68
CA PRO A 19 -3.96 -13.06 13.30
C PRO A 19 -5.45 -13.10 13.67
N ALA A 20 -6.02 -11.97 14.12
CA ALA A 20 -7.45 -11.86 14.42
C ALA A 20 -8.31 -12.13 13.17
N ALA A 21 -7.94 -11.58 12.02
CA ALA A 21 -8.63 -11.83 10.76
C ALA A 21 -8.51 -13.30 10.31
N ALA A 22 -7.37 -13.94 10.55
CA ALA A 22 -7.19 -15.36 10.29
C ALA A 22 -8.06 -16.23 11.21
N ARG A 23 -8.23 -15.82 12.48
CA ARG A 23 -8.97 -16.59 13.52
C ARG A 23 -10.47 -16.35 13.47
N TRP A 24 -10.92 -15.11 13.34
CA TRP A 24 -12.33 -14.72 13.41
C TRP A 24 -12.96 -14.49 12.03
N GLY A 25 -12.14 -14.45 10.99
CA GLY A 25 -12.53 -14.11 9.63
C GLY A 25 -12.32 -12.63 9.31
N THR A 26 -12.24 -12.33 8.03
CA THR A 26 -11.93 -10.96 7.56
C THR A 26 -13.11 -10.00 7.75
N LYS A 27 -14.36 -10.47 7.59
CA LYS A 27 -15.56 -9.61 7.70
C LYS A 27 -15.72 -8.92 9.06
N PRO A 28 -15.67 -9.60 10.22
CA PRO A 28 -15.74 -8.94 11.52
C PRO A 28 -14.63 -7.91 11.72
N VAL A 29 -13.41 -8.23 11.29
CA VAL A 29 -12.27 -7.32 11.42
C VAL A 29 -12.43 -6.07 10.55
N MET A 30 -12.97 -6.22 9.32
CA MET A 30 -13.32 -5.07 8.47
C MET A 30 -14.40 -4.20 9.11
N LEU A 31 -15.42 -4.79 9.73
CA LEU A 31 -16.50 -4.04 10.40
C LEU A 31 -15.96 -3.23 11.58
N VAL A 32 -15.08 -3.79 12.39
CA VAL A 32 -14.39 -3.06 13.47
C VAL A 32 -13.60 -1.88 12.90
N GLY A 33 -12.88 -2.09 11.80
CA GLY A 33 -12.13 -1.02 11.15
C GLY A 33 -12.99 0.12 10.62
N LEU A 34 -14.06 -0.20 9.94
CA LEU A 34 -15.00 0.80 9.41
C LEU A 34 -15.73 1.54 10.52
N ALA A 35 -16.12 0.84 11.59
CA ALA A 35 -16.74 1.47 12.76
C ALA A 35 -15.77 2.47 13.43
N SER A 36 -14.48 2.16 13.51
CA SER A 36 -13.50 3.10 14.06
C SER A 36 -13.25 4.31 13.14
N PHE A 37 -13.34 4.16 11.80
CA PHE A 37 -13.32 5.32 10.90
C PHE A 37 -14.56 6.19 11.02
N VAL A 38 -15.76 5.61 11.18
CA VAL A 38 -17.00 6.36 11.46
C VAL A 38 -16.83 7.15 12.75
N LEU A 39 -16.43 6.46 13.84
CA LEU A 39 -16.23 7.09 15.15
C LEU A 39 -15.19 8.21 15.09
N GLY A 40 -14.05 7.96 14.44
CA GLY A 40 -13.00 8.96 14.24
C GLY A 40 -13.46 10.16 13.43
N GLY A 41 -14.26 9.97 12.38
CA GLY A 41 -14.84 11.06 11.59
C GLY A 41 -15.83 11.92 12.38
N ILE A 42 -16.61 11.29 13.30
CA ILE A 42 -17.54 11.98 14.18
C ILE A 42 -16.80 12.76 15.28
N LEU A 43 -15.80 12.15 15.89
CA LEU A 43 -15.11 12.73 17.05
C LEU A 43 -14.12 13.83 16.67
N PHE A 44 -13.48 13.74 15.49
CA PHE A 44 -12.41 14.68 15.11
C PHE A 44 -12.85 16.16 15.11
N PRO A 45 -14.02 16.54 14.54
CA PRO A 45 -14.51 17.91 14.59
C PRO A 45 -14.88 18.42 15.99
N LEU A 46 -15.08 17.51 16.93
CA LEU A 46 -15.45 17.83 18.30
C LEU A 46 -14.23 18.05 19.21
N CYS A 47 -13.02 17.79 18.72
CA CYS A 47 -11.79 17.98 19.48
C CYS A 47 -11.45 19.47 19.60
N ALA A 48 -11.35 19.96 20.82
CA ALA A 48 -10.88 21.31 21.13
C ALA A 48 -9.36 21.35 21.38
N GLU A 49 -8.81 20.27 21.97
CA GLU A 49 -7.43 20.20 22.41
C GLU A 49 -6.60 19.25 21.54
N PHE A 50 -5.31 19.55 21.39
CA PHE A 50 -4.40 18.74 20.56
C PHE A 50 -4.29 17.28 21.01
N TRP A 51 -4.29 17.01 22.33
CA TRP A 51 -4.23 15.65 22.85
C TRP A 51 -5.48 14.82 22.54
N GLN A 52 -6.67 15.46 22.44
CA GLN A 52 -7.91 14.80 22.01
C GLN A 52 -7.79 14.34 20.57
N MET A 53 -7.21 15.17 19.70
CA MET A 53 -6.93 14.79 18.30
C MET A 53 -6.00 13.58 18.21
N LEU A 54 -4.99 13.48 19.10
CA LEU A 54 -4.11 12.31 19.15
C LEU A 54 -4.86 11.04 19.53
N LEU A 55 -5.77 11.11 20.51
CA LEU A 55 -6.61 9.97 20.89
C LEU A 55 -7.50 9.51 19.72
N VAL A 56 -8.14 10.46 19.04
CA VAL A 56 -8.96 10.14 17.87
C VAL A 56 -8.12 9.53 16.75
N ARG A 57 -6.87 9.97 16.55
CA ARG A 57 -5.92 9.33 15.62
C ARG A 57 -5.61 7.89 16.02
N CYS A 58 -5.49 7.58 17.30
CA CYS A 58 -5.34 6.19 17.75
C CYS A 58 -6.59 5.34 17.43
N VAL A 59 -7.78 5.90 17.59
CA VAL A 59 -9.02 5.23 17.17
C VAL A 59 -9.04 4.99 15.65
N GLN A 60 -8.68 5.98 14.84
CA GLN A 60 -8.58 5.82 13.40
C GLN A 60 -7.49 4.82 12.97
N ALA A 61 -6.42 4.68 13.76
CA ALA A 61 -5.36 3.69 13.52
C ALA A 61 -5.89 2.24 13.60
N VAL A 62 -6.90 1.97 14.44
CA VAL A 62 -7.61 0.68 14.43
C VAL A 62 -8.22 0.43 13.04
N GLY A 63 -8.81 1.46 12.43
CA GLY A 63 -9.37 1.37 11.08
C GLY A 63 -8.33 1.02 10.03
N LEU A 64 -7.21 1.75 10.04
CA LEU A 64 -6.10 1.50 9.11
C LEU A 64 -5.51 0.10 9.28
N ALA A 65 -5.31 -0.32 10.54
CA ALA A 65 -4.70 -1.60 10.86
C ALA A 65 -5.58 -2.80 10.46
N SER A 66 -6.89 -2.70 10.64
CA SER A 66 -7.82 -3.81 10.49
C SER A 66 -8.42 -3.91 9.09
N PHE A 67 -8.74 -2.77 8.45
CA PHE A 67 -9.51 -2.78 7.20
C PHE A 67 -8.69 -3.24 5.98
N TRP A 68 -7.54 -2.60 5.69
CA TRP A 68 -6.82 -2.80 4.43
C TRP A 68 -6.37 -4.23 4.19
N SER A 69 -5.71 -4.85 5.17
CA SER A 69 -5.23 -6.22 5.05
C SER A 69 -6.39 -7.22 4.94
N SER A 70 -7.45 -7.00 5.73
CA SER A 70 -8.64 -7.86 5.72
C SER A 70 -9.44 -7.72 4.43
N ALA A 71 -9.57 -6.51 3.88
CA ALA A 71 -10.23 -6.27 2.60
C ALA A 71 -9.46 -6.92 1.45
N THR A 72 -8.14 -6.73 1.39
CA THR A 72 -7.28 -7.38 0.40
C THR A 72 -7.37 -8.90 0.48
N ALA A 73 -7.34 -9.47 1.70
CA ALA A 73 -7.50 -10.90 1.91
C ALA A 73 -8.88 -11.38 1.43
N THR A 74 -9.95 -10.63 1.73
CA THR A 74 -11.31 -10.95 1.28
C THR A 74 -11.42 -10.99 -0.24
N VAL A 75 -10.85 -10.00 -0.93
CA VAL A 75 -10.81 -9.97 -2.40
C VAL A 75 -10.02 -11.15 -2.96
N SER A 76 -8.82 -11.41 -2.41
CA SER A 76 -7.98 -12.55 -2.82
C SER A 76 -8.68 -13.90 -2.67
N GLU A 77 -9.47 -14.07 -1.62
CA GLU A 77 -10.17 -15.32 -1.30
C GLU A 77 -11.49 -15.48 -2.05
N ALA A 78 -12.17 -14.37 -2.38
CA ALA A 78 -13.39 -14.38 -3.19
C ALA A 78 -13.09 -14.56 -4.68
N ALA A 79 -11.91 -14.16 -5.13
CA ALA A 79 -11.50 -14.23 -6.52
C ALA A 79 -11.24 -15.69 -6.97
N PRO A 80 -11.62 -16.06 -8.21
CA PRO A 80 -11.21 -17.31 -8.80
C PRO A 80 -9.67 -17.45 -8.82
N PRO A 81 -9.11 -18.63 -8.54
CA PRO A 81 -7.65 -18.82 -8.48
C PRO A 81 -6.90 -18.31 -9.73
N GLN A 82 -7.51 -18.44 -10.91
CA GLN A 82 -6.96 -18.04 -12.21
C GLN A 82 -7.00 -16.52 -12.46
N ALA A 83 -7.83 -15.79 -11.70
CA ALA A 83 -8.08 -14.35 -11.88
C ALA A 83 -7.75 -13.52 -10.63
N ARG A 84 -7.01 -14.08 -9.67
CA ARG A 84 -6.67 -13.39 -8.40
C ARG A 84 -5.92 -12.09 -8.63
N GLY A 85 -4.96 -12.06 -9.56
CA GLY A 85 -4.21 -10.86 -9.90
C GLY A 85 -5.13 -9.77 -10.45
N ARG A 86 -6.03 -10.11 -11.38
CA ARG A 86 -7.01 -9.18 -11.95
C ARG A 86 -7.91 -8.55 -10.88
N TRP A 87 -8.45 -9.36 -9.96
CA TRP A 87 -9.32 -8.86 -8.90
C TRP A 87 -8.56 -7.97 -7.90
N LEU A 88 -7.33 -8.34 -7.53
CA LEU A 88 -6.48 -7.51 -6.70
C LEU A 88 -6.11 -6.19 -7.38
N GLY A 89 -5.82 -6.21 -8.68
CA GLY A 89 -5.58 -5.01 -9.48
C GLY A 89 -6.79 -4.08 -9.51
N LEU A 90 -8.00 -4.62 -9.76
CA LEU A 90 -9.26 -3.86 -9.70
C LEU A 90 -9.52 -3.28 -8.31
N TYR A 91 -9.25 -4.03 -7.25
CA TYR A 91 -9.37 -3.52 -5.89
C TYR A 91 -8.39 -2.36 -5.65
N ARG A 92 -7.14 -2.48 -6.07
CA ARG A 92 -6.16 -1.40 -5.92
C ARG A 92 -6.43 -0.18 -6.80
N LEU A 93 -7.19 -0.35 -7.89
CA LEU A 93 -7.66 0.77 -8.70
C LEU A 93 -8.44 1.78 -7.85
N THR A 94 -9.25 1.32 -6.89
CA THR A 94 -9.98 2.19 -5.97
C THR A 94 -9.05 3.03 -5.10
N THR A 95 -7.90 2.48 -4.68
CA THR A 95 -6.87 3.21 -3.93
C THR A 95 -6.26 4.34 -4.76
N SER A 96 -5.87 4.05 -6.01
CA SER A 96 -5.30 5.06 -6.91
C SER A 96 -6.33 6.12 -7.28
N ALA A 97 -7.57 5.74 -7.52
CA ALA A 97 -8.67 6.67 -7.75
C ALA A 97 -8.92 7.58 -6.54
N SER A 98 -8.88 7.02 -5.33
CA SER A 98 -9.02 7.80 -4.09
C SER A 98 -7.86 8.78 -3.88
N LEU A 99 -6.63 8.38 -4.24
CA LEU A 99 -5.47 9.26 -4.15
C LEU A 99 -5.57 10.43 -5.14
N LEU A 100 -6.12 10.19 -6.32
CA LEU A 100 -6.32 11.22 -7.36
C LEU A 100 -7.49 12.16 -7.01
N LEU A 101 -8.64 11.60 -6.63
CA LEU A 101 -9.89 12.36 -6.41
C LEU A 101 -10.03 12.88 -4.98
N GLY A 102 -9.42 12.21 -4.00
CA GLY A 102 -9.57 12.52 -2.58
C GLY A 102 -9.23 13.96 -2.23
N PRO A 103 -8.03 14.47 -2.58
CA PRO A 103 -7.68 15.87 -2.32
C PRO A 103 -8.64 16.84 -2.98
N LEU A 104 -9.04 16.60 -4.24
CA LEU A 104 -9.96 17.45 -4.98
C LEU A 104 -11.32 17.57 -4.27
N VAL A 105 -11.88 16.44 -3.86
CA VAL A 105 -13.15 16.39 -3.14
C VAL A 105 -12.99 17.02 -1.75
N ALA A 106 -11.93 16.70 -1.02
CA ALA A 106 -11.70 17.23 0.33
C ALA A 106 -11.53 18.75 0.31
N PHE A 107 -10.69 19.30 -0.58
CA PHE A 107 -10.51 20.75 -0.71
C PHE A 107 -11.79 21.46 -1.17
N GLY A 108 -12.55 20.85 -2.08
CA GLY A 108 -13.85 21.35 -2.49
C GLY A 108 -14.82 21.48 -1.31
N PHE A 109 -14.92 20.45 -0.49
CA PHE A 109 -15.76 20.44 0.71
C PHE A 109 -15.27 21.44 1.78
N VAL A 110 -13.98 21.49 2.04
CA VAL A 110 -13.40 22.44 3.01
C VAL A 110 -13.69 23.87 2.57
N LYS A 111 -13.54 24.18 1.30
CA LYS A 111 -13.83 25.51 0.74
C LYS A 111 -15.32 25.88 0.80
N ALA A 112 -16.21 24.92 0.57
CA ALA A 112 -17.66 25.15 0.52
C ALA A 112 -18.31 25.17 1.91
N ALA A 113 -17.87 24.29 2.84
CA ALA A 113 -18.57 24.04 4.10
C ALA A 113 -17.64 23.93 5.34
N GLY A 114 -16.33 24.15 5.14
CA GLY A 114 -15.34 24.13 6.22
C GLY A 114 -14.82 22.74 6.59
N PHE A 115 -13.83 22.70 7.49
CA PHE A 115 -13.14 21.46 7.89
C PHE A 115 -14.07 20.47 8.60
N ALA A 116 -14.97 20.94 9.46
CA ALA A 116 -15.90 20.09 10.19
C ALA A 116 -16.79 19.29 9.23
N ALA A 117 -17.34 19.95 8.19
CA ALA A 117 -18.17 19.30 7.19
C ALA A 117 -17.42 18.21 6.41
N CYS A 118 -16.13 18.41 6.13
CA CYS A 118 -15.28 17.40 5.49
C CYS A 118 -15.18 16.11 6.35
N PHE A 119 -15.02 16.25 7.66
CA PHE A 119 -14.99 15.08 8.56
C PHE A 119 -16.34 14.39 8.69
N TRP A 120 -17.45 15.15 8.73
CA TRP A 120 -18.79 14.57 8.69
C TRP A 120 -19.06 13.81 7.39
N MET A 121 -18.60 14.33 6.25
CA MET A 121 -18.65 13.61 4.96
C MET A 121 -17.86 12.30 5.03
N LEU A 122 -16.63 12.31 5.58
CA LEU A 122 -15.82 11.09 5.73
C LEU A 122 -16.49 10.06 6.64
N ALA A 123 -17.13 10.52 7.74
CA ALA A 123 -17.92 9.65 8.62
C ALA A 123 -19.10 9.02 7.86
N GLY A 124 -19.82 9.81 7.06
CA GLY A 124 -20.92 9.34 6.22
C GLY A 124 -20.47 8.30 5.18
N CYS A 125 -19.39 8.56 4.46
CA CYS A 125 -18.81 7.60 3.51
C CYS A 125 -18.39 6.29 4.21
N SER A 126 -17.77 6.40 5.40
CA SER A 126 -17.38 5.24 6.19
C SER A 126 -18.59 4.45 6.71
N ALA A 127 -19.68 5.13 7.08
CA ALA A 127 -20.93 4.50 7.50
C ALA A 127 -21.60 3.75 6.33
N VAL A 128 -21.61 4.32 5.13
CA VAL A 128 -22.09 3.63 3.91
C VAL A 128 -21.23 2.39 3.64
N ALA A 129 -19.89 2.50 3.74
CA ALA A 129 -19.02 1.34 3.58
C ALA A 129 -19.27 0.28 4.65
N LEU A 130 -19.51 0.69 5.91
CA LEU A 130 -19.86 -0.21 7.01
C LEU A 130 -21.15 -1.01 6.72
N THR A 131 -22.20 -0.34 6.23
CA THR A 131 -23.46 -1.00 5.86
C THR A 131 -23.27 -1.94 4.67
N CYS A 132 -22.50 -1.54 3.65
CA CYS A 132 -22.18 -2.39 2.50
C CYS A 132 -21.45 -3.67 2.92
N VAL A 133 -20.39 -3.55 3.76
CA VAL A 133 -19.67 -4.72 4.28
C VAL A 133 -20.56 -5.55 5.20
N GLY A 134 -21.41 -4.92 6.00
CA GLY A 134 -22.40 -5.61 6.84
C GLY A 134 -23.38 -6.47 6.03
N ALA A 135 -23.88 -5.93 4.91
CA ALA A 135 -24.79 -6.62 4.00
C ALA A 135 -24.10 -7.71 3.15
N MET A 136 -22.78 -7.66 2.99
CA MET A 136 -22.03 -8.61 2.18
C MET A 136 -22.16 -10.04 2.70
N ARG A 137 -22.62 -10.96 1.84
CA ARG A 137 -22.72 -12.39 2.14
C ARG A 137 -21.47 -13.11 1.65
N LEU A 138 -20.59 -13.46 2.57
CA LEU A 138 -19.42 -14.31 2.23
C LEU A 138 -19.87 -15.78 2.12
N PRO A 139 -19.36 -16.55 1.13
CA PRO A 139 -19.71 -17.94 0.95
C PRO A 139 -19.48 -18.78 2.23
N ARG A 140 -20.47 -19.55 2.64
CA ARG A 140 -20.47 -20.37 3.87
C ARG A 140 -19.36 -21.45 3.91
N ARG A 141 -18.86 -21.89 2.75
CA ARG A 141 -17.79 -22.90 2.59
C ARG A 141 -16.50 -22.59 3.38
N ARG A 142 -16.29 -21.35 3.76
CA ARG A 142 -15.11 -20.87 4.45
C ARG A 142 -15.16 -21.10 5.97
N ARG A 143 -16.33 -20.99 6.61
CA ARG A 143 -16.45 -21.13 8.07
C ARG A 143 -16.11 -22.55 8.56
N GLU A 144 -16.41 -23.57 7.77
CA GLU A 144 -16.11 -24.97 8.10
C GLU A 144 -14.63 -25.32 7.87
N ARG A 145 -14.00 -24.83 6.79
CA ARG A 145 -12.56 -25.05 6.53
C ARG A 145 -11.65 -24.39 7.57
N LEU A 146 -12.05 -23.23 8.09
CA LEU A 146 -11.29 -22.54 9.16
C LEU A 146 -11.45 -23.24 10.53
N ARG A 147 -12.60 -23.89 10.79
CA ARG A 147 -12.81 -24.67 12.00
C ARG A 147 -12.09 -26.01 12.01
N VAL A 148 -11.91 -26.63 10.85
CA VAL A 148 -11.30 -27.98 10.74
C VAL A 148 -9.78 -27.96 10.65
N LYS A 149 -9.15 -26.81 10.32
CA LYS A 149 -7.69 -26.66 10.22
C LYS A 149 -7.20 -25.45 11.00
N SER A 150 -7.42 -25.45 12.30
CA SER A 150 -6.57 -24.69 13.23
C SER A 150 -5.64 -25.68 13.93
N PRO A 151 -4.52 -26.07 13.35
CA PRO A 151 -3.38 -26.36 14.18
C PRO A 151 -3.00 -25.01 14.79
N CYS A 152 -2.79 -25.00 16.08
CA CYS A 152 -2.23 -23.90 16.84
C CYS A 152 -1.21 -23.12 16.00
N VAL A 153 -1.22 -21.80 16.15
CA VAL A 153 -0.35 -20.81 15.46
C VAL A 153 1.13 -21.00 15.91
N GLU A 154 1.68 -22.20 15.73
CA GLU A 154 3.07 -22.56 16.08
C GLU A 154 3.96 -22.73 14.84
N GLY A 155 3.67 -22.04 13.77
CA GLY A 155 4.64 -21.85 12.71
C GLY A 155 4.76 -20.36 12.47
N SER A 156 5.83 -19.75 12.93
CA SER A 156 6.19 -18.37 12.53
C SER A 156 6.03 -18.29 11.01
N LEU A 157 5.33 -17.25 10.51
CA LEU A 157 5.40 -16.91 9.10
C LEU A 157 6.89 -16.68 8.81
N SER A 158 7.54 -17.71 8.24
CA SER A 158 8.94 -17.58 7.85
C SER A 158 9.01 -16.41 6.86
N LEU A 159 9.74 -15.35 7.24
CA LEU A 159 10.10 -14.26 6.34
C LEU A 159 11.05 -14.75 5.23
N SER A 160 11.41 -16.04 5.24
CA SER A 160 12.16 -16.71 4.16
C SER A 160 11.22 -17.03 2.99
N GLY A 161 11.77 -16.99 1.79
CA GLY A 161 11.02 -17.28 0.56
C GLY A 161 10.16 -16.12 0.06
N VAL A 162 8.97 -16.44 -0.45
CA VAL A 162 8.13 -15.48 -1.21
C VAL A 162 7.56 -14.37 -0.35
N VAL A 163 7.17 -14.67 0.89
CA VAL A 163 6.66 -13.63 1.82
C VAL A 163 7.78 -12.64 2.15
N GLY A 164 8.98 -13.13 2.45
CA GLY A 164 10.15 -12.27 2.69
C GLY A 164 10.47 -11.39 1.49
N MET A 165 10.49 -11.95 0.28
CA MET A 165 10.73 -11.19 -0.95
C MET A 165 9.63 -10.12 -1.18
N ALA A 166 8.36 -10.48 -1.00
CA ALA A 166 7.25 -9.54 -1.15
C ALA A 166 7.32 -8.41 -0.11
N VAL A 167 7.62 -8.72 1.15
CA VAL A 167 7.72 -7.73 2.24
C VAL A 167 8.91 -6.81 2.04
N THR A 168 10.10 -7.37 1.78
CA THR A 168 11.33 -6.58 1.59
C THR A 168 11.24 -5.70 0.34
N GLY A 169 10.81 -6.25 -0.80
CA GLY A 169 10.64 -5.47 -2.02
C GLY A 169 9.58 -4.38 -1.88
N THR A 170 8.49 -4.66 -1.14
CA THR A 170 7.47 -3.67 -0.81
C THR A 170 8.05 -2.55 0.06
N PHE A 171 8.85 -2.87 1.08
CA PHE A 171 9.52 -1.89 1.94
C PHE A 171 10.42 -0.95 1.12
N VAL A 172 11.26 -1.51 0.24
CA VAL A 172 12.16 -0.72 -0.61
C VAL A 172 11.39 0.20 -1.56
N ALA A 173 10.34 -0.30 -2.20
CA ALA A 173 9.48 0.51 -3.06
C ALA A 173 8.73 1.59 -2.27
N ALA A 174 8.26 1.26 -1.07
CA ALA A 174 7.57 2.19 -0.19
C ALA A 174 8.49 3.30 0.35
N MET A 175 9.77 3.01 0.59
CA MET A 175 10.77 4.05 0.89
C MET A 175 10.90 5.06 -0.25
N GLY A 176 10.96 4.59 -1.50
CA GLY A 176 11.01 5.48 -2.66
C GLY A 176 9.76 6.34 -2.80
N TYR A 177 8.60 5.74 -2.59
CA TYR A 177 7.33 6.47 -2.57
C TYR A 177 7.28 7.50 -1.43
N GLY A 178 7.72 7.12 -0.22
CA GLY A 178 7.76 7.99 0.96
C GLY A 178 8.71 9.18 0.80
N LEU A 179 9.87 8.97 0.15
CA LEU A 179 10.81 10.04 -0.19
C LEU A 179 10.14 11.10 -1.10
N LEU A 180 9.49 10.66 -2.17
CA LEU A 180 8.78 11.55 -3.09
C LEU A 180 7.60 12.23 -2.42
N PHE A 181 6.84 11.50 -1.61
CA PHE A 181 5.69 12.05 -0.90
C PHE A 181 6.09 13.12 0.12
N SER A 182 7.22 12.96 0.80
CA SER A 182 7.67 13.87 1.84
C SER A 182 8.47 15.07 1.29
N PHE A 183 9.26 14.87 0.24
CA PHE A 183 10.24 15.87 -0.22
C PHE A 183 10.12 16.22 -1.71
N GLY A 184 9.31 15.49 -2.49
CA GLY A 184 9.18 15.71 -3.93
C GLY A 184 8.67 17.10 -4.29
N GLY A 185 7.68 17.63 -3.57
CA GLY A 185 7.18 18.98 -3.78
C GLY A 185 8.26 20.05 -3.52
N THR A 186 8.92 19.98 -2.36
CA THR A 186 9.98 20.92 -2.00
C THR A 186 11.16 20.88 -2.97
N PHE A 187 11.50 19.70 -3.49
CA PHE A 187 12.55 19.52 -4.50
C PHE A 187 12.17 20.20 -5.83
N ILE A 188 10.92 20.01 -6.30
CA ILE A 188 10.38 20.66 -7.51
C ILE A 188 10.39 22.18 -7.35
N SER A 189 9.96 22.69 -6.19
CA SER A 189 10.01 24.13 -5.90
C SER A 189 11.42 24.69 -5.91
N ALA A 190 12.37 23.97 -5.31
CA ALA A 190 13.78 24.35 -5.32
C ALA A 190 14.41 24.31 -6.72
N ALA A 191 13.85 23.48 -7.63
CA ALA A 191 14.22 23.45 -9.05
C ALA A 191 13.56 24.58 -9.88
N GLY A 192 12.84 25.51 -9.26
CA GLY A 192 12.22 26.66 -9.90
C GLY A 192 10.83 26.41 -10.50
N MET A 193 10.20 25.26 -10.20
CA MET A 193 8.88 24.87 -10.73
C MET A 193 7.80 24.87 -9.64
N THR A 194 7.70 25.94 -8.86
CA THR A 194 6.80 26.07 -7.70
C THR A 194 5.31 25.84 -8.04
N GLU A 195 4.86 26.29 -9.22
CA GLU A 195 3.47 26.09 -9.67
C GLU A 195 3.15 24.61 -9.97
N ASN A 196 4.17 23.77 -10.11
CA ASN A 196 4.04 22.37 -10.53
C ASN A 196 4.20 21.36 -9.38
N GLU A 197 4.31 21.81 -8.13
CA GLU A 197 4.51 20.93 -6.96
C GLU A 197 3.44 19.81 -6.87
N GLY A 198 2.18 20.16 -7.07
CA GLY A 198 1.06 19.22 -7.01
C GLY A 198 1.00 18.23 -8.17
N TRP A 199 1.62 18.56 -9.32
CA TRP A 199 1.58 17.70 -10.51
C TRP A 199 2.26 16.35 -10.27
N CYS A 200 3.31 16.32 -9.45
CA CYS A 200 4.01 15.08 -9.11
C CYS A 200 3.03 14.02 -8.57
N PHE A 201 2.21 14.40 -7.61
CA PHE A 201 1.24 13.48 -6.99
C PHE A 201 0.13 13.06 -7.95
N THR A 202 -0.37 14.00 -8.77
CA THR A 202 -1.38 13.73 -9.79
C THR A 202 -0.85 12.73 -10.82
N LEU A 203 0.37 12.91 -11.30
CA LEU A 203 1.01 12.04 -12.29
C LEU A 203 1.30 10.64 -11.72
N ILE A 204 1.76 10.56 -10.46
CA ILE A 204 1.91 9.29 -9.75
C ILE A 204 0.55 8.60 -9.62
N GLY A 205 -0.50 9.32 -9.26
CA GLY A 205 -1.87 8.79 -9.20
C GLY A 205 -2.36 8.24 -10.53
N LEU A 206 -2.16 8.98 -11.64
CA LEU A 206 -2.51 8.56 -12.99
C LEU A 206 -1.73 7.32 -13.43
N GLY A 207 -0.41 7.29 -13.19
CA GLY A 207 0.42 6.11 -13.45
C GLY A 207 -0.09 4.88 -12.70
N GLY A 208 -0.43 5.04 -11.42
CA GLY A 208 -1.01 3.98 -10.60
C GLY A 208 -2.38 3.52 -11.08
N LEU A 209 -3.22 4.45 -11.54
CA LEU A 209 -4.54 4.13 -12.11
C LEU A 209 -4.41 3.20 -13.32
N ALA A 210 -3.47 3.49 -14.21
CA ALA A 210 -3.19 2.66 -15.39
C ALA A 210 -2.54 1.32 -15.02
N ALA A 211 -1.61 1.31 -14.05
CA ALA A 211 -0.84 0.13 -13.69
C ALA A 211 -1.67 -0.96 -13.02
N ASN A 212 -2.60 -0.60 -12.13
CA ASN A 212 -3.32 -1.57 -11.30
C ASN A 212 -4.05 -2.65 -12.11
N PRO A 213 -4.90 -2.33 -13.11
CA PRO A 213 -5.58 -3.35 -13.90
C PRO A 213 -4.60 -4.13 -14.80
N VAL A 214 -3.61 -3.45 -15.39
CA VAL A 214 -2.63 -4.07 -16.28
C VAL A 214 -1.76 -5.06 -15.50
N ALA A 215 -1.19 -4.67 -14.38
CA ALA A 215 -0.39 -5.54 -13.53
C ALA A 215 -1.21 -6.72 -13.01
N GLY A 216 -2.48 -6.49 -12.66
CA GLY A 216 -3.40 -7.54 -12.23
C GLY A 216 -3.60 -8.63 -13.29
N ILE A 217 -3.89 -8.23 -14.55
CA ILE A 217 -4.06 -9.15 -15.67
C ILE A 217 -2.74 -9.87 -15.99
N LEU A 218 -1.63 -9.14 -15.97
CA LEU A 218 -0.31 -9.73 -16.25
C LEU A 218 0.09 -10.74 -15.17
N CYS A 219 -0.19 -10.46 -13.90
CA CYS A 219 0.05 -11.39 -12.81
C CYS A 219 -0.71 -12.72 -12.99
N ASP A 220 -1.89 -12.71 -13.59
CA ASP A 220 -2.63 -13.95 -13.83
C ASP A 220 -2.02 -14.83 -14.93
N ARG A 221 -1.25 -14.23 -15.85
CA ARG A 221 -0.67 -14.91 -17.01
C ARG A 221 0.83 -15.18 -16.88
N ARG A 222 1.54 -14.45 -16.01
CA ARG A 222 3.00 -14.47 -15.90
C ARG A 222 3.43 -14.63 -14.45
N ASP A 223 4.71 -14.85 -14.23
CA ASP A 223 5.32 -14.93 -12.91
C ASP A 223 5.25 -13.55 -12.22
N ALA A 224 4.44 -13.47 -11.17
CA ALA A 224 4.23 -12.24 -10.39
C ALA A 224 5.53 -11.70 -9.78
N ARG A 225 6.51 -12.57 -9.45
CA ARG A 225 7.80 -12.16 -8.93
C ARG A 225 8.63 -11.39 -9.96
N ARG A 226 8.73 -11.92 -11.19
CA ARG A 226 9.44 -11.22 -12.28
C ARG A 226 8.76 -9.90 -12.61
N LEU A 227 7.44 -9.89 -12.65
CA LEU A 227 6.67 -8.66 -12.86
C LEU A 227 6.92 -7.65 -11.74
N PHE A 228 7.01 -8.10 -10.48
CA PHE A 228 7.37 -7.24 -9.36
C PHE A 228 8.72 -6.56 -9.59
N GLY A 229 9.73 -7.32 -10.00
CA GLY A 229 11.05 -6.78 -10.34
C GLY A 229 11.00 -5.76 -11.50
N VAL A 230 10.27 -6.08 -12.57
CA VAL A 230 10.10 -5.16 -13.73
C VAL A 230 9.44 -3.84 -13.31
N HIS A 231 8.39 -3.89 -12.49
CA HIS A 231 7.76 -2.68 -11.98
C HIS A 231 8.69 -1.89 -11.05
N GLY A 232 9.52 -2.60 -10.24
CA GLY A 232 10.58 -1.98 -9.44
C GLY A 232 11.61 -1.25 -10.31
N LEU A 233 12.08 -1.86 -11.40
CA LEU A 233 12.99 -1.22 -12.35
C LEU A 233 12.38 0.03 -12.97
N LEU A 234 11.12 -0.04 -13.39
CA LEU A 234 10.42 1.13 -13.95
C LEU A 234 10.29 2.26 -12.93
N MET A 235 9.98 1.91 -11.67
CA MET A 235 9.94 2.89 -10.58
C MET A 235 11.32 3.52 -10.34
N GLY A 236 12.38 2.71 -10.29
CA GLY A 236 13.76 3.19 -10.09
C GLY A 236 14.20 4.15 -11.19
N MET A 237 13.92 3.81 -12.46
CA MET A 237 14.16 4.69 -13.60
C MET A 237 13.39 6.01 -13.48
N GLY A 238 12.11 5.94 -13.08
CA GLY A 238 11.29 7.13 -12.85
C GLY A 238 11.87 8.03 -11.75
N VAL A 239 12.31 7.47 -10.62
CA VAL A 239 12.94 8.22 -9.51
C VAL A 239 14.28 8.84 -9.95
N ALA A 240 15.10 8.12 -10.74
CA ALA A 240 16.35 8.66 -11.28
C ALA A 240 16.08 9.83 -12.25
N LEU A 241 15.10 9.69 -13.13
CA LEU A 241 14.71 10.78 -14.05
C LEU A 241 14.17 12.00 -13.27
N PHE A 242 13.41 11.78 -12.21
CA PHE A 242 12.92 12.82 -11.32
C PHE A 242 14.09 13.61 -10.71
N ALA A 243 15.13 12.93 -10.25
CA ALA A 243 16.30 13.53 -9.62
C ALA A 243 17.09 14.45 -10.58
N VAL A 244 17.26 14.04 -11.86
CA VAL A 244 18.13 14.75 -12.80
C VAL A 244 17.42 15.77 -13.69
N ALA A 245 16.10 15.71 -13.78
CA ALA A 245 15.34 16.51 -14.74
C ALA A 245 14.10 17.19 -14.15
N ALA A 246 14.10 17.45 -12.84
CA ALA A 246 12.95 18.08 -12.14
C ALA A 246 12.61 19.50 -12.62
N SER A 247 13.56 20.21 -13.26
CA SER A 247 13.35 21.52 -13.87
C SER A 247 12.67 21.48 -15.24
N SER A 248 12.43 20.29 -15.80
CA SER A 248 11.81 20.08 -17.11
C SER A 248 10.40 19.49 -16.96
N LEU A 249 9.36 20.21 -17.37
CA LEU A 249 7.97 19.74 -17.29
C LEU A 249 7.76 18.37 -18.01
N PRO A 250 8.26 18.15 -19.25
CA PRO A 250 8.12 16.84 -19.89
C PRO A 250 8.78 15.70 -19.08
N ALA A 251 9.95 15.96 -18.50
CA ALA A 251 10.66 14.96 -17.68
C ALA A 251 9.90 14.70 -16.36
N LEU A 252 9.33 15.73 -15.74
CA LEU A 252 8.47 15.59 -14.56
C LEU A 252 7.24 14.72 -14.88
N VAL A 253 6.61 14.93 -16.03
CA VAL A 253 5.45 14.12 -16.47
C VAL A 253 5.86 12.65 -16.64
N VAL A 254 6.92 12.37 -17.40
CA VAL A 254 7.38 10.99 -17.64
C VAL A 254 7.80 10.33 -16.33
N SER A 255 8.58 11.03 -15.49
CA SER A 255 9.03 10.49 -14.21
C SER A 255 7.86 10.13 -13.29
N GLY A 256 6.90 11.05 -13.10
CA GLY A 256 5.74 10.84 -12.25
C GLY A 256 4.88 9.65 -12.71
N LEU A 257 4.64 9.53 -14.02
CA LEU A 257 3.92 8.39 -14.59
C LEU A 257 4.68 7.08 -14.38
N CYS A 258 6.01 7.05 -14.64
CA CYS A 258 6.85 5.87 -14.43
C CYS A 258 6.87 5.44 -12.96
N ILE A 259 7.01 6.40 -12.02
CA ILE A 259 7.00 6.12 -10.59
C ILE A 259 5.67 5.54 -10.18
N GLY A 260 4.57 6.19 -10.56
CA GLY A 260 3.22 5.74 -10.21
C GLY A 260 2.89 4.37 -10.77
N TYR A 261 3.21 4.15 -12.05
CA TYR A 261 3.01 2.87 -12.71
C TYR A 261 3.87 1.76 -12.06
N GLY A 262 5.14 2.05 -11.82
CA GLY A 262 6.06 1.10 -11.20
C GLY A 262 5.65 0.74 -9.77
N TYR A 263 5.38 1.73 -8.92
CA TYR A 263 4.96 1.51 -7.54
C TYR A 263 3.64 0.72 -7.43
N ALA A 264 2.60 1.19 -8.11
CA ALA A 264 1.29 0.54 -8.02
C ALA A 264 1.31 -0.89 -8.58
N GLY A 265 1.98 -1.10 -9.72
CA GLY A 265 2.15 -2.43 -10.31
C GLY A 265 2.96 -3.37 -9.40
N ALA A 266 4.02 -2.88 -8.77
CA ALA A 266 4.79 -3.64 -7.78
C ALA A 266 3.90 -4.09 -6.61
N MET A 267 3.04 -3.20 -6.09
CA MET A 267 2.13 -3.55 -4.99
C MET A 267 1.13 -4.64 -5.38
N VAL A 268 0.56 -4.59 -6.59
CA VAL A 268 -0.33 -5.65 -7.11
C VAL A 268 0.42 -6.98 -7.21
N CYS A 269 1.65 -6.96 -7.75
CA CYS A 269 2.47 -8.16 -7.89
C CYS A 269 2.82 -8.79 -6.52
N ALA A 270 3.20 -7.99 -5.53
CA ALA A 270 3.49 -8.46 -4.18
C ALA A 270 2.26 -9.13 -3.55
N GLN A 271 1.09 -8.51 -3.67
CA GLN A 271 -0.17 -9.07 -3.18
C GLN A 271 -0.54 -10.37 -3.90
N ALA A 272 -0.35 -10.44 -5.22
CA ALA A 272 -0.60 -11.64 -6.01
C ALA A 272 0.37 -12.78 -5.64
N MET A 273 1.64 -12.47 -5.35
CA MET A 273 2.62 -13.45 -4.85
C MET A 273 2.14 -14.07 -3.54
N ILE A 274 1.75 -13.25 -2.57
CA ILE A 274 1.22 -13.70 -1.28
C ILE A 274 -0.06 -14.52 -1.47
N ALA A 275 -1.00 -14.01 -2.26
CA ALA A 275 -2.30 -14.65 -2.49
C ALA A 275 -2.20 -16.04 -3.14
N ARG A 276 -1.15 -16.30 -3.94
CA ARG A 276 -0.96 -17.58 -4.61
C ARG A 276 -0.19 -18.61 -3.80
N GLN A 277 0.73 -18.17 -2.95
CA GLN A 277 1.69 -19.07 -2.29
C GLN A 277 1.44 -19.23 -0.80
N VAL A 278 0.68 -18.32 -0.19
CA VAL A 278 0.31 -18.42 1.22
C VAL A 278 -1.05 -19.09 1.36
N ALA A 279 -1.15 -20.06 2.27
CA ALA A 279 -2.39 -20.75 2.57
C ALA A 279 -3.49 -19.76 2.98
N GLU A 280 -4.74 -20.00 2.56
CA GLU A 280 -5.88 -19.08 2.76
C GLU A 280 -6.01 -18.59 4.21
N GLY A 281 -5.84 -19.46 5.21
CA GLY A 281 -5.90 -19.07 6.62
C GLY A 281 -4.79 -18.15 7.12
N ARG A 282 -3.69 -18.00 6.37
CA ARG A 282 -2.53 -17.13 6.72
C ARG A 282 -2.39 -15.91 5.82
N GLN A 283 -3.18 -15.80 4.76
CA GLN A 283 -3.10 -14.69 3.80
C GLN A 283 -3.31 -13.33 4.48
N ALA A 284 -4.29 -13.22 5.37
CA ALA A 284 -4.57 -11.97 6.08
C ALA A 284 -3.36 -11.49 6.90
N THR A 285 -2.65 -12.41 7.58
CA THR A 285 -1.44 -12.09 8.34
C THR A 285 -0.27 -11.69 7.43
N ALA A 286 -0.06 -12.41 6.33
CA ALA A 286 0.99 -12.09 5.37
C ALA A 286 0.75 -10.74 4.67
N LEU A 287 -0.50 -10.43 4.32
CA LEU A 287 -0.88 -9.14 3.75
C LEU A 287 -0.78 -8.00 4.79
N ALA A 288 -1.04 -8.28 6.06
CA ALA A 288 -0.80 -7.33 7.14
C ALA A 288 0.69 -7.00 7.30
N LEU A 289 1.58 -8.00 7.21
CA LEU A 289 3.03 -7.77 7.20
C LEU A 289 3.49 -6.95 5.99
N GLN A 290 2.95 -7.23 4.80
CA GLN A 290 3.24 -6.44 3.61
C GLN A 290 2.77 -4.98 3.79
N GLN A 291 1.60 -4.77 4.36
CA GLN A 291 1.11 -3.41 4.61
C GLN A 291 1.94 -2.68 5.67
N ASN A 292 2.42 -3.38 6.70
CA ASN A 292 3.39 -2.80 7.65
C ASN A 292 4.69 -2.39 6.94
N ALA A 293 5.16 -3.18 5.98
CA ALA A 293 6.34 -2.81 5.18
C ALA A 293 6.13 -1.51 4.39
N ILE A 294 4.90 -1.26 3.89
CA ILE A 294 4.57 0.03 3.24
C ILE A 294 4.68 1.18 4.25
N ASP A 295 4.01 1.09 5.38
CA ASP A 295 3.93 2.20 6.34
C ASP A 295 5.28 2.46 7.01
N VAL A 296 6.01 1.41 7.37
CA VAL A 296 7.37 1.52 7.92
C VAL A 296 8.34 2.07 6.87
N GLY A 297 8.22 1.64 5.60
CA GLY A 297 9.02 2.16 4.50
C GLY A 297 8.83 3.66 4.30
N ILE A 298 7.59 4.13 4.25
CA ILE A 298 7.27 5.56 4.13
C ILE A 298 7.79 6.34 5.34
N ALA A 299 7.58 5.84 6.56
CA ALA A 299 8.05 6.50 7.78
C ALA A 299 9.59 6.56 7.84
N SER A 300 10.26 5.46 7.49
CA SER A 300 11.73 5.37 7.45
C SER A 300 12.33 6.34 6.44
N ALA A 301 11.71 6.48 5.26
CA ALA A 301 12.14 7.44 4.25
C ALA A 301 12.06 8.88 4.78
N SER A 302 10.93 9.24 5.41
CA SER A 302 10.75 10.59 5.96
C SER A 302 11.78 10.90 7.05
N ALA A 303 12.09 9.95 7.92
CA ALA A 303 13.07 10.12 8.99
C ALA A 303 14.52 10.18 8.45
N LEU A 304 14.89 9.20 7.60
CA LEU A 304 16.25 9.09 7.08
C LEU A 304 16.61 10.27 6.18
N TYR A 305 15.77 10.54 5.18
CA TYR A 305 16.03 11.57 4.20
C TYR A 305 15.78 12.98 4.74
N GLY A 306 14.93 13.13 5.77
CA GLY A 306 14.76 14.41 6.46
C GLY A 306 16.09 14.94 7.04
N GLY A 307 16.90 14.07 7.65
CA GLY A 307 18.25 14.42 8.11
C GLY A 307 19.19 14.80 6.97
N VAL A 308 19.13 14.06 5.86
CA VAL A 308 19.97 14.33 4.67
C VAL A 308 19.59 15.67 4.04
N PHE A 309 18.30 15.96 3.84
CA PHE A 309 17.85 17.26 3.30
C PHE A 309 18.17 18.44 4.24
N SER A 310 18.18 18.21 5.55
CA SER A 310 18.60 19.24 6.52
C SER A 310 20.07 19.60 6.37
N ALA A 311 20.90 18.64 5.96
CA ALA A 311 22.35 18.84 5.76
C ALA A 311 22.71 19.36 4.37
N LEU A 312 22.07 18.84 3.31
CA LEU A 312 22.41 19.13 1.91
C LEU A 312 21.53 20.24 1.28
N GLY A 313 20.39 20.56 1.88
CA GLY A 313 19.43 21.52 1.36
C GLY A 313 18.33 20.88 0.49
N PRO A 314 17.26 21.65 0.19
CA PRO A 314 16.06 21.14 -0.49
C PRO A 314 16.25 20.81 -1.97
N SER A 315 17.33 21.28 -2.60
CA SER A 315 17.68 21.02 -4.01
C SER A 315 18.58 19.79 -4.20
N ALA A 316 18.89 19.05 -3.14
CA ALA A 316 19.75 17.88 -3.19
C ALA A 316 19.10 16.74 -4.00
N ALA A 317 19.75 16.30 -5.07
CA ALA A 317 19.31 15.19 -5.91
C ALA A 317 19.78 13.82 -5.39
N GLU A 318 20.83 13.80 -4.57
CA GLU A 318 21.51 12.60 -4.08
C GLU A 318 20.56 11.62 -3.37
N PRO A 319 19.62 12.06 -2.49
CA PRO A 319 18.68 11.15 -1.85
C PRO A 319 17.83 10.38 -2.85
N PHE A 320 17.39 11.06 -3.92
CA PHE A 320 16.57 10.42 -4.97
C PHE A 320 17.41 9.46 -5.80
N LEU A 321 18.64 9.81 -6.16
CA LEU A 321 19.55 8.93 -6.91
C LEU A 321 19.92 7.69 -6.09
N PHE A 322 20.23 7.86 -4.81
CA PHE A 322 20.51 6.74 -3.91
C PHE A 322 19.31 5.80 -3.84
N GLN A 323 18.12 6.35 -3.64
CA GLN A 323 16.89 5.55 -3.58
C GLN A 323 16.56 4.88 -4.92
N ALA A 324 16.80 5.56 -6.04
CA ALA A 324 16.64 4.99 -7.38
C ALA A 324 17.54 3.77 -7.59
N CYS A 325 18.82 3.87 -7.21
CA CYS A 325 19.76 2.74 -7.24
C CYS A 325 19.25 1.58 -6.37
N PHE A 326 18.79 1.87 -5.16
CA PHE A 326 18.35 0.84 -4.22
C PHE A 326 17.12 0.09 -4.74
N VAL A 327 16.12 0.81 -5.26
CA VAL A 327 14.93 0.20 -5.89
C VAL A 327 15.30 -0.61 -7.14
N THR A 328 16.21 -0.09 -7.96
CA THR A 328 16.68 -0.75 -9.18
C THR A 328 17.41 -2.05 -8.88
N ILE A 329 18.34 -2.04 -7.92
CA ILE A 329 19.08 -3.23 -7.50
C ILE A 329 18.10 -4.29 -6.98
N CYS A 330 17.13 -3.91 -6.14
CA CYS A 330 16.10 -4.82 -5.66
C CYS A 330 15.29 -5.40 -6.84
N GLY A 331 14.91 -4.57 -7.82
CA GLY A 331 14.22 -5.00 -9.04
C GLY A 331 15.03 -6.01 -9.85
N VAL A 332 16.33 -5.75 -10.08
CA VAL A 332 17.25 -6.66 -10.79
C VAL A 332 17.34 -8.01 -10.08
N VAL A 333 17.55 -8.00 -8.76
CA VAL A 333 17.62 -9.23 -7.96
C VAL A 333 16.35 -10.06 -8.10
N LEU A 334 15.16 -9.42 -8.02
CA LEU A 334 13.88 -10.10 -8.16
C LEU A 334 13.66 -10.69 -9.57
N VAL A 335 14.18 -10.06 -10.61
CA VAL A 335 14.13 -10.60 -11.98
C VAL A 335 15.13 -11.74 -12.16
N ALA A 336 16.35 -11.59 -11.64
CA ALA A 336 17.47 -12.50 -11.85
C ALA A 336 17.36 -13.80 -11.05
N VAL A 337 16.82 -13.76 -9.83
CA VAL A 337 16.65 -14.96 -8.99
C VAL A 337 15.72 -15.94 -9.70
N ARG A 338 16.25 -17.07 -10.19
CA ARG A 338 15.43 -18.13 -10.80
C ARG A 338 14.43 -18.69 -9.79
N SER A 339 13.22 -18.91 -10.25
CA SER A 339 12.24 -19.73 -9.54
C SER A 339 12.87 -21.11 -9.40
N GLY A 340 13.21 -21.51 -8.18
CA GLY A 340 13.57 -22.91 -7.92
C GLY A 340 12.39 -23.75 -8.40
N SER A 341 12.51 -24.33 -9.60
CA SER A 341 11.46 -25.11 -10.20
C SER A 341 11.31 -26.41 -9.40
N ARG A 342 10.09 -26.71 -9.04
CA ARG A 342 9.63 -28.07 -8.76
C ARG A 342 9.79 -28.93 -10.05
N ASP A 343 11.02 -29.24 -10.42
CA ASP A 343 11.28 -30.19 -11.52
C ASP A 343 11.81 -31.53 -11.00
N ASP A 344 11.88 -31.74 -9.67
CA ASP A 344 12.34 -33.00 -9.10
C ASP A 344 11.26 -34.09 -8.98
N SER A 345 10.06 -33.91 -9.57
CA SER A 345 9.00 -34.95 -9.49
C SER A 345 8.78 -35.74 -10.77
N LYS A 346 9.66 -35.64 -11.77
CA LYS A 346 9.58 -36.45 -13.01
C LYS A 346 10.74 -37.43 -13.22
N GLY A 347 11.58 -37.62 -12.22
CA GLY A 347 12.78 -38.49 -12.31
C GLY A 347 12.74 -39.82 -11.54
N SER A 348 11.58 -40.22 -11.01
CA SER A 348 11.49 -41.51 -10.26
C SER A 348 10.27 -42.32 -10.72
N SER A 349 10.25 -42.69 -11.99
CA SER A 349 9.48 -43.84 -12.48
C SER A 349 10.10 -44.33 -13.79
N ALA A 350 11.22 -45.03 -13.64
CA ALA A 350 11.75 -45.95 -14.62
C ALA A 350 12.23 -47.22 -13.89
#